data_914dcb5a2dd5fb7b5e6ec835370da3c8
#
_entry.id   914dcb5a2dd5fb7b5e6ec835370da3c8
#
_cell.length_a   1.000
_cell.length_b   1.000
_cell.length_c   1.000
_cell.angle_alpha   90.00
_cell.angle_beta   90.00
_cell.angle_gamma   90.00
#
_symmetry.space_group_name_H-M   'P 1'
#
loop_
_entity.id
_entity.type
_entity.pdbx_description
1 polymer ?
#
loop_
_entity_poly.entity_id
_entity_poly.type
_entity_poly.pdbx_seq_one_letter_code
_entity_poly.pdbx_strand_id
1 'polypeptide(L)'
;IVGEQPKEVLNSIHFGSTYPKRTLITTTHALPQGSLVSDWHTYAVEWEPGEIRWSVDGETWATQSFWWSSSKQRNGKGVVPAGSADLNPWPAPFDQPFYIVMNVAVGGNFPGVPNPATQFPAELVVDYVRVYDRAGGYGEPAPRGKGRLPYQKKR
;
A
#
# COMPACT_ATOMS: atom_id res chain seq x y z
N ILE A 1 7.02 4.77 -6.91
CA ILE A 1 8.12 5.49 -7.59
C ILE A 1 7.71 6.95 -7.73
N VAL A 2 8.60 7.86 -7.41
CA VAL A 2 8.44 9.31 -7.58
C VAL A 2 9.63 9.81 -8.38
N GLY A 3 9.37 10.51 -9.48
CA GLY A 3 10.42 10.91 -10.43
C GLY A 3 11.53 11.78 -9.84
N GLU A 4 11.22 12.60 -8.83
CA GLU A 4 12.21 13.41 -8.12
C GLU A 4 13.03 12.62 -7.07
N GLN A 5 12.69 11.37 -6.84
CA GLN A 5 13.37 10.46 -5.91
C GLN A 5 13.83 9.19 -6.65
N PRO A 6 14.78 9.33 -7.60
CA PRO A 6 15.13 8.24 -8.51
C PRO A 6 15.82 7.05 -7.83
N LYS A 7 16.14 7.15 -6.54
CA LYS A 7 16.80 6.09 -5.75
C LYS A 7 15.90 5.47 -4.69
N GLU A 8 14.61 5.78 -4.71
CA GLU A 8 13.67 5.33 -3.69
C GLU A 8 12.39 4.79 -4.28
N VAL A 9 11.87 3.76 -3.65
CA VAL A 9 10.54 3.23 -3.90
C VAL A 9 9.69 3.33 -2.64
N LEU A 10 8.38 3.52 -2.83
CA LEU A 10 7.44 3.60 -1.74
C LEU A 10 6.41 2.50 -1.87
N ASN A 11 6.06 1.89 -0.74
CA ASN A 11 4.83 1.13 -0.63
C ASN A 11 3.86 1.84 0.30
N SER A 12 2.58 1.67 0.03
CA SER A 12 1.53 2.24 0.86
C SER A 12 0.35 1.29 0.95
N ILE A 13 -0.24 1.20 2.14
CA ILE A 13 -1.56 0.62 2.30
C ILE A 13 -2.56 1.69 2.73
N HIS A 14 -3.71 1.68 2.10
CA HIS A 14 -4.83 2.54 2.44
C HIS A 14 -5.92 1.69 3.06
N PHE A 15 -6.33 2.02 4.26
CA PHE A 15 -7.33 1.24 5.00
C PHE A 15 -8.16 2.15 5.91
N GLY A 16 -8.98 1.56 6.74
CA GLY A 16 -9.74 2.28 7.75
C GLY A 16 -11.20 2.46 7.39
N SER A 17 -11.71 3.67 7.52
CA SER A 17 -13.08 4.00 7.17
C SER A 17 -13.18 4.56 5.75
N THR A 18 -14.41 4.66 5.24
CA THR A 18 -14.65 5.34 3.96
C THR A 18 -14.20 6.81 4.03
N TYR A 19 -13.91 7.37 2.84
CA TYR A 19 -13.50 8.78 2.73
C TYR A 19 -14.42 9.71 3.56
N PRO A 20 -13.89 10.73 4.26
CA PRO A 20 -12.48 11.16 4.30
C PRO A 20 -11.66 10.54 5.44
N LYS A 21 -12.20 9.59 6.21
CA LYS A 21 -11.58 9.02 7.43
C LYS A 21 -10.74 7.76 7.16
N ARG A 22 -10.11 7.72 5.99
CA ARG A 22 -9.14 6.67 5.65
C ARG A 22 -7.84 6.84 6.45
N THR A 23 -7.12 5.75 6.62
CA THR A 23 -5.77 5.70 7.18
C THR A 23 -4.78 5.30 6.09
N LEU A 24 -3.57 5.80 6.19
CA LEU A 24 -2.46 5.50 5.29
C LEU A 24 -1.25 5.12 6.12
N ILE A 25 -0.59 4.03 5.74
CA ILE A 25 0.76 3.70 6.19
C ILE A 25 1.63 3.63 4.94
N THR A 26 2.71 4.39 4.95
CA THR A 26 3.71 4.42 3.86
C THR A 26 5.08 4.10 4.43
N THR A 27 5.84 3.31 3.71
CA THR A 27 7.25 3.03 4.00
C THR A 27 8.06 3.32 2.74
N THR A 28 9.23 3.90 2.90
CA THR A 28 10.18 4.19 1.83
C THR A 28 11.34 3.21 1.91
N HIS A 29 11.79 2.74 0.76
CA HIS A 29 12.95 1.87 0.61
C HIS A 29 13.95 2.54 -0.34
N ALA A 30 15.19 2.66 0.12
CA ALA A 30 16.28 3.09 -0.73
C ALA A 30 16.78 1.92 -1.60
N LEU A 31 16.87 2.12 -2.89
CA LEU A 31 17.46 1.14 -3.79
C LEU A 31 18.95 0.94 -3.48
N PRO A 32 19.54 -0.21 -3.81
CA PRO A 32 20.97 -0.43 -3.65
C PRO A 32 21.82 0.65 -4.31
N GLN A 33 23.03 0.88 -3.79
CA GLN A 33 23.93 1.89 -4.33
C GLN A 33 24.21 1.62 -5.82
N GLY A 34 24.00 2.63 -6.65
CA GLY A 34 24.18 2.56 -8.08
C GLY A 34 22.92 2.23 -8.88
N SER A 35 21.84 1.82 -8.20
CA SER A 35 20.55 1.53 -8.85
C SER A 35 19.64 2.76 -8.87
N LEU A 36 18.83 2.87 -9.91
CA LEU A 36 17.82 3.92 -10.10
C LEU A 36 16.47 3.30 -10.44
N VAL A 37 15.40 3.98 -10.10
CA VAL A 37 14.02 3.56 -10.48
C VAL A 37 13.80 3.51 -12.01
N SER A 38 14.71 4.07 -12.79
CA SER A 38 14.74 3.98 -14.27
C SER A 38 15.36 2.68 -14.77
N ASP A 39 16.01 1.91 -13.91
CA ASP A 39 16.55 0.61 -14.27
C ASP A 39 15.43 -0.45 -14.23
N TRP A 40 15.70 -1.62 -14.80
CA TRP A 40 14.78 -2.74 -14.69
C TRP A 40 14.82 -3.34 -13.29
N HIS A 41 13.66 -3.40 -12.66
CA HIS A 41 13.48 -3.99 -11.34
C HIS A 41 12.25 -4.89 -11.32
N THR A 42 12.31 -5.93 -10.51
CA THR A 42 11.14 -6.75 -10.19
C THR A 42 10.54 -6.27 -8.89
N TYR A 43 9.38 -5.64 -8.97
CA TYR A 43 8.59 -5.25 -7.80
C TYR A 43 7.57 -6.33 -7.49
N ALA A 44 7.55 -6.83 -6.27
CA ALA A 44 6.58 -7.83 -5.89
C ALA A 44 5.87 -7.48 -4.59
N VAL A 45 4.64 -7.96 -4.48
CA VAL A 45 3.86 -7.96 -3.25
C VAL A 45 3.38 -9.38 -2.97
N GLU A 46 3.70 -9.90 -1.80
CA GLU A 46 3.10 -11.12 -1.28
C GLU A 46 1.98 -10.71 -0.34
N TRP A 47 0.79 -11.17 -0.66
CA TRP A 47 -0.41 -10.82 0.08
C TRP A 47 -1.07 -12.08 0.61
N GLU A 48 -0.95 -12.27 1.91
CA GLU A 48 -1.52 -13.37 2.65
C GLU A 48 -2.57 -12.88 3.66
N PRO A 49 -3.48 -13.72 4.14
CA PRO A 49 -4.41 -13.34 5.19
C PRO A 49 -3.68 -12.83 6.43
N GLY A 50 -3.83 -11.54 6.72
CA GLY A 50 -3.23 -10.88 7.88
C GLY A 50 -1.82 -10.36 7.69
N GLU A 51 -1.18 -10.55 6.54
CA GLU A 51 0.17 -10.05 6.29
C GLU A 51 0.38 -9.67 4.82
N ILE A 52 1.06 -8.56 4.59
CA ILE A 52 1.48 -8.11 3.27
C ILE A 52 2.97 -7.81 3.33
N ARG A 53 3.75 -8.37 2.39
CA ARG A 53 5.19 -8.16 2.24
C ARG A 53 5.50 -7.53 0.90
N TRP A 54 6.45 -6.62 0.87
CA TRP A 54 6.94 -6.00 -0.35
C TRP A 54 8.40 -6.32 -0.57
N SER A 55 8.74 -6.62 -1.81
CA SER A 55 10.11 -6.87 -2.23
C SER A 55 10.47 -6.12 -3.50
N VAL A 56 11.77 -5.86 -3.65
CA VAL A 56 12.40 -5.39 -4.88
C VAL A 56 13.54 -6.36 -5.18
N ASP A 57 13.58 -6.87 -6.41
CA ASP A 57 14.60 -7.81 -6.91
C ASP A 57 14.79 -9.04 -6.00
N GLY A 58 13.68 -9.52 -5.42
CA GLY A 58 13.66 -10.69 -4.54
C GLY A 58 14.02 -10.40 -3.07
N GLU A 59 14.42 -9.18 -2.72
CA GLU A 59 14.71 -8.80 -1.36
C GLU A 59 13.47 -8.16 -0.70
N THR A 60 12.98 -8.79 0.38
CA THR A 60 11.87 -8.24 1.17
C THR A 60 12.36 -7.12 2.06
N TRP A 61 11.78 -5.94 1.90
CA TRP A 61 12.18 -4.75 2.64
C TRP A 61 11.10 -4.19 3.56
N ALA A 62 9.86 -4.59 3.39
CA ALA A 62 8.76 -4.16 4.24
C ALA A 62 7.75 -5.28 4.46
N THR A 63 7.26 -5.36 5.69
CA THR A 63 6.15 -6.24 6.09
C THR A 63 5.14 -5.43 6.87
N GLN A 64 3.86 -5.62 6.56
CA GLN A 64 2.77 -4.98 7.26
C GLN A 64 1.73 -6.02 7.68
N SER A 65 1.40 -6.03 8.97
CA SER A 65 0.40 -6.91 9.56
C SER A 65 -0.58 -6.16 10.49
N PHE A 66 -0.59 -4.82 10.42
CA PHE A 66 -1.52 -4.00 11.17
C PHE A 66 -2.38 -3.15 10.25
N TRP A 67 -3.69 -3.35 10.31
CA TRP A 67 -4.72 -2.50 9.72
C TRP A 67 -6.06 -2.72 10.41
N TRP A 68 -7.03 -1.98 10.02
CA TRP A 68 -8.41 -2.12 10.46
C TRP A 68 -9.36 -1.62 9.36
N SER A 69 -10.61 -2.01 9.44
CA SER A 69 -11.63 -1.59 8.48
C SER A 69 -12.95 -1.33 9.19
N SER A 70 -13.70 -0.37 8.68
CA SER A 70 -15.05 -0.04 9.14
C SER A 70 -15.88 0.51 7.98
N SER A 71 -17.12 0.05 7.87
CA SER A 71 -18.13 0.56 6.95
C SER A 71 -18.96 1.70 7.53
N LYS A 72 -18.69 2.13 8.77
CA LYS A 72 -19.47 3.18 9.45
C LYS A 72 -19.41 4.50 8.71
N GLN A 73 -20.58 5.07 8.49
CA GLN A 73 -20.76 6.33 7.79
C GLN A 73 -21.74 7.23 8.54
N ARG A 74 -21.58 8.53 8.37
CA ARG A 74 -22.51 9.56 8.77
C ARG A 74 -22.69 10.55 7.62
N ASN A 75 -23.91 10.74 7.16
CA ASN A 75 -24.21 11.58 5.99
C ASN A 75 -23.37 11.22 4.76
N GLY A 76 -23.23 9.92 4.46
CA GLY A 76 -22.45 9.43 3.33
C GLY A 76 -20.93 9.55 3.46
N LYS A 77 -20.43 10.02 4.61
CA LYS A 77 -18.98 10.17 4.87
C LYS A 77 -18.53 9.20 5.94
N GLY A 78 -17.34 8.63 5.77
CA GLY A 78 -16.73 7.78 6.78
C GLY A 78 -16.55 8.48 8.10
N VAL A 79 -16.76 7.76 9.19
CA VAL A 79 -16.54 8.21 10.56
C VAL A 79 -15.50 7.37 11.26
N VAL A 80 -14.84 7.95 12.25
CA VAL A 80 -13.91 7.20 13.09
C VAL A 80 -14.71 6.23 13.97
N PRO A 81 -14.37 4.93 13.98
CA PRO A 81 -15.00 3.96 14.88
C PRO A 81 -14.91 4.38 16.34
N ALA A 82 -15.99 4.21 17.08
CA ALA A 82 -16.08 4.54 18.51
C ALA A 82 -15.64 3.36 19.40
N GLY A 83 -15.66 2.15 18.89
CA GLY A 83 -15.27 0.93 19.59
C GLY A 83 -15.04 -0.24 18.65
N SER A 84 -14.71 -1.40 19.23
CA SER A 84 -14.45 -2.62 18.45
C SER A 84 -15.66 -3.12 17.66
N ALA A 85 -16.87 -2.89 18.17
CA ALA A 85 -18.12 -3.27 17.49
C ALA A 85 -18.34 -2.52 16.15
N ASP A 86 -17.62 -1.43 15.94
CA ASP A 86 -17.69 -0.66 14.69
C ASP A 86 -16.69 -1.14 13.64
N LEU A 87 -15.80 -2.06 13.98
CA LEU A 87 -14.82 -2.61 13.07
C LEU A 87 -15.37 -3.81 12.31
N ASN A 88 -14.97 -3.95 11.06
CA ASN A 88 -15.11 -5.20 10.34
C ASN A 88 -14.18 -6.27 10.94
N PRO A 89 -14.51 -7.56 10.80
CA PRO A 89 -13.64 -8.65 11.23
C PRO A 89 -12.24 -8.56 10.62
N TRP A 90 -11.25 -9.03 11.34
CA TRP A 90 -9.89 -9.22 10.83
C TRP A 90 -9.88 -10.39 9.82
N PRO A 91 -9.17 -10.32 8.70
CA PRO A 91 -8.23 -9.29 8.26
C PRO A 91 -8.78 -8.22 7.28
N ALA A 92 -10.09 -7.92 7.32
CA ALA A 92 -10.66 -6.88 6.45
C ALA A 92 -9.87 -5.55 6.54
N PRO A 93 -9.70 -4.81 5.43
CA PRO A 93 -10.34 -4.96 4.12
C PRO A 93 -9.55 -5.83 3.14
N PHE A 94 -8.40 -6.37 3.52
CA PHE A 94 -7.51 -7.12 2.64
C PHE A 94 -7.85 -8.62 2.56
N ASP A 95 -9.10 -8.96 2.77
CA ASP A 95 -9.73 -10.28 2.59
C ASP A 95 -10.70 -10.31 1.40
N GLN A 96 -10.61 -9.30 0.54
CA GLN A 96 -11.48 -9.11 -0.63
C GLN A 96 -10.67 -9.23 -1.92
N PRO A 97 -11.29 -9.60 -3.05
CA PRO A 97 -10.63 -9.53 -4.34
C PRO A 97 -10.20 -8.09 -4.67
N PHE A 98 -8.99 -7.95 -5.21
CA PHE A 98 -8.44 -6.70 -5.71
C PHE A 98 -8.01 -6.87 -7.16
N TYR A 99 -7.94 -5.76 -7.88
CA TYR A 99 -7.44 -5.72 -9.24
C TYR A 99 -6.17 -4.88 -9.31
N ILE A 100 -5.34 -5.19 -10.29
CA ILE A 100 -4.08 -4.48 -10.52
C ILE A 100 -4.36 -3.25 -11.37
N VAL A 101 -3.84 -2.10 -10.94
CA VAL A 101 -3.83 -0.85 -11.71
C VAL A 101 -2.41 -0.35 -11.82
N MET A 102 -1.98 -0.06 -13.04
CA MET A 102 -0.69 0.58 -13.31
C MET A 102 -0.94 1.88 -14.06
N ASN A 103 -0.28 2.95 -13.65
CA ASN A 103 -0.41 4.26 -14.29
C ASN A 103 0.85 5.09 -14.13
N VAL A 104 1.03 6.04 -15.05
CA VAL A 104 1.95 7.17 -14.89
C VAL A 104 1.12 8.41 -14.63
N ALA A 105 1.31 9.02 -13.47
CA ALA A 105 0.63 10.25 -13.10
C ALA A 105 1.59 11.44 -13.23
N VAL A 106 1.11 12.52 -13.81
CA VAL A 106 1.87 13.76 -13.96
C VAL A 106 1.26 14.83 -13.08
N GLY A 107 2.07 15.39 -12.20
CA GLY A 107 1.60 16.43 -11.28
C GLY A 107 0.69 15.91 -10.17
N GLY A 108 0.01 16.81 -9.49
CA GLY A 108 -0.92 16.52 -8.40
C GLY A 108 -0.36 16.80 -7.01
N ASN A 109 -1.14 16.46 -5.99
CA ASN A 109 -0.78 16.80 -4.59
C ASN A 109 0.40 15.99 -4.04
N PHE A 110 0.67 14.83 -4.60
CA PHE A 110 1.73 13.94 -4.08
C PHE A 110 3.09 14.23 -4.70
N PRO A 111 3.25 14.20 -6.05
CA PRO A 111 4.53 14.51 -6.69
C PRO A 111 4.77 16.02 -6.90
N GLY A 112 3.77 16.85 -6.65
CA GLY A 112 3.87 18.29 -6.95
C GLY A 112 3.61 18.62 -8.42
N VAL A 113 3.95 19.85 -8.80
CA VAL A 113 3.78 20.35 -10.18
C VAL A 113 5.04 20.01 -10.98
N PRO A 114 4.92 19.55 -12.23
CA PRO A 114 6.07 19.38 -13.10
C PRO A 114 6.90 20.67 -13.17
N ASN A 115 8.21 20.53 -13.07
CA ASN A 115 9.14 21.66 -13.19
C ASN A 115 9.63 21.81 -14.65
N PRO A 116 10.31 22.93 -15.01
CA PRO A 116 10.80 23.15 -16.38
C PRO A 116 11.80 22.09 -16.86
N ALA A 117 12.41 21.32 -15.98
CA ALA A 117 13.32 20.23 -16.34
C ALA A 117 12.60 18.90 -16.60
N THR A 118 11.29 18.83 -16.33
CA THR A 118 10.48 17.62 -16.59
C THR A 118 10.42 17.38 -18.11
N GLN A 119 10.89 16.24 -18.54
CA GLN A 119 10.91 15.85 -19.94
C GLN A 119 9.73 14.95 -20.29
N PHE A 120 9.20 15.12 -21.49
CA PHE A 120 8.14 14.31 -22.07
C PHE A 120 8.53 13.80 -23.45
N PRO A 121 8.06 12.60 -23.87
CA PRO A 121 7.19 11.71 -23.10
C PRO A 121 7.90 11.07 -21.91
N ALA A 122 7.15 10.79 -20.82
CA ALA A 122 7.60 9.96 -19.72
C ALA A 122 6.90 8.60 -19.81
N GLU A 123 7.63 7.53 -19.71
CA GLU A 123 7.14 6.18 -19.95
C GLU A 123 7.33 5.28 -18.71
N LEU A 124 6.38 4.42 -18.47
CA LEU A 124 6.51 3.25 -17.62
C LEU A 124 6.51 2.02 -18.53
N VAL A 125 7.65 1.38 -18.66
CA VAL A 125 7.78 0.17 -19.48
C VAL A 125 7.63 -1.06 -18.58
N VAL A 126 6.72 -1.96 -18.94
CA VAL A 126 6.43 -3.16 -18.19
C VAL A 126 6.72 -4.38 -19.07
N ASP A 127 7.65 -5.23 -18.64
CA ASP A 127 8.00 -6.46 -19.35
C ASP A 127 6.94 -7.54 -19.09
N TYR A 128 6.58 -7.76 -17.83
CA TYR A 128 5.55 -8.74 -17.46
C TYR A 128 4.80 -8.34 -16.20
N VAL A 129 3.60 -8.91 -16.07
CA VAL A 129 2.84 -8.98 -14.83
C VAL A 129 2.50 -10.43 -14.57
N ARG A 130 2.82 -10.95 -13.39
CA ARG A 130 2.53 -12.33 -13.00
C ARG A 130 1.80 -12.34 -11.67
N VAL A 131 0.80 -13.21 -11.57
CA VAL A 131 0.05 -13.47 -10.35
C VAL A 131 0.19 -14.94 -10.01
N TYR A 132 0.48 -15.23 -8.77
CA TYR A 132 0.66 -16.58 -8.27
C TYR A 132 -0.25 -16.83 -7.09
N ASP A 133 -0.82 -18.01 -7.01
CA ASP A 133 -1.48 -18.51 -5.82
C ASP A 133 -0.50 -19.34 -4.98
N ARG A 134 -0.70 -19.34 -3.69
CA ARG A 134 0.06 -20.17 -2.77
C ARG A 134 -0.32 -21.63 -2.95
N ALA A 135 0.66 -22.50 -3.23
CA ALA A 135 0.45 -23.94 -3.30
C ALA A 135 -0.06 -24.45 -1.94
N GLY A 136 -1.18 -25.19 -1.96
CA GLY A 136 -1.85 -25.67 -0.74
C GLY A 136 -2.83 -24.68 -0.10
N GLY A 137 -3.02 -23.51 -0.73
CA GLY A 137 -3.96 -22.47 -0.25
C GLY A 137 -3.43 -21.68 0.94
N TYR A 138 -4.32 -20.91 1.53
CA TYR A 138 -4.02 -20.03 2.67
C TYR A 138 -4.61 -20.62 3.95
N GLY A 139 -3.86 -20.53 5.06
CA GLY A 139 -4.33 -20.90 6.39
C GLY A 139 -5.16 -19.80 7.06
N GLU A 140 -5.35 -19.95 8.36
CA GLU A 140 -5.97 -18.90 9.15
C GLU A 140 -5.16 -17.60 9.09
N PRO A 141 -5.84 -16.43 9.15
CA PRO A 141 -5.15 -15.16 9.13
C PRO A 141 -4.11 -15.02 10.24
N ALA A 142 -2.94 -14.53 9.91
CA ALA A 142 -1.94 -14.17 10.91
C ALA A 142 -2.53 -13.18 11.93
N PRO A 143 -2.13 -13.24 13.21
CA PRO A 143 -2.61 -12.31 14.23
C PRO A 143 -2.31 -10.86 13.83
N ARG A 144 -3.25 -9.96 14.15
CA ARG A 144 -3.04 -8.53 13.90
C ARG A 144 -1.78 -8.04 14.61
N GLY A 145 -0.91 -7.43 13.85
CA GLY A 145 0.33 -6.84 14.34
C GLY A 145 0.11 -5.66 15.31
N LYS A 146 1.19 -5.15 15.85
CA LYS A 146 1.14 -4.02 16.78
C LYS A 146 0.75 -2.74 16.06
N GLY A 147 -0.19 -2.01 16.64
CA GLY A 147 -0.65 -0.73 16.13
C GLY A 147 -1.78 -0.18 17.01
N ARG A 148 -2.19 1.05 16.74
CA ARG A 148 -3.24 1.70 17.50
C ARG A 148 -4.55 1.72 16.72
N LEU A 149 -5.57 1.11 17.28
CA LEU A 149 -6.92 1.18 16.76
C LEU A 149 -7.51 2.59 16.93
N PRO A 150 -8.43 3.00 16.03
CA PRO A 150 -8.86 4.40 15.92
C PRO A 150 -9.57 4.94 17.17
N TYR A 151 -10.19 4.08 17.96
CA TYR A 151 -10.90 4.44 19.19
C TYR A 151 -10.00 4.43 20.45
N GLN A 152 -8.77 3.99 20.33
CA GLN A 152 -7.82 4.01 21.46
C GLN A 152 -7.26 5.42 21.66
N LYS A 153 -7.26 5.92 22.91
CA LYS A 153 -6.71 7.25 23.23
C LYS A 153 -5.19 7.28 22.98
N LYS A 154 -4.69 8.44 22.56
CA LYS A 154 -3.24 8.72 22.62
C LYS A 154 -2.84 8.67 24.10
N ARG A 155 -1.88 7.82 24.41
CA ARG A 155 -1.20 7.88 25.72
C ARG A 155 -0.23 9.04 25.71
#